data_442d89a759ccd88d2744ea17b4f750fe
#
_entry.id   442d89a759ccd88d2744ea17b4f750fe
#
_cell.length_a   1.000
_cell.length_b   1.000
_cell.length_c   1.000
_cell.angle_alpha   90.00
_cell.angle_beta   90.00
_cell.angle_gamma   90.00
#
_symmetry.space_group_name_H-M   'P 1'
#
loop_
_entity.id
_entity.type
_entity.pdbx_description
1 polymer ?
#
loop_
_entity_poly.entity_id
_entity_poly.type
_entity_poly.pdbx_seq_one_letter_code
_entity_poly.pdbx_strand_id
1 'polypeptide(L)'
;RVRSALGIAILAGLVFLSSGRLDYWQGWVFFCVSVAAAMLSAWLLRDRFGLIAERLHPGKGMKWWDKGYFMLSTPLYIGAIIVAGIDTGRRHWSSSPGAMIYGLCLAVFVLGHAVFLWAKRANPFFSSVARIQSDRGQTVCREGPYKFCRHPGYLGGLLFGLMTPLVLGSYWALIPQGLAAVLLIGRTCLEDRMLTKDLLWYAEYKQAVRSLLFPGVW
;
A
#
# COMPACT_ATOMS: atom_id res chain seq x y z
N ARG A 1 9.35 18.53 -3.22
CA ARG A 1 9.10 18.54 -4.68
C ARG A 1 10.08 17.63 -5.42
N VAL A 2 11.40 17.72 -5.22
CA VAL A 2 12.41 16.87 -5.91
C VAL A 2 12.19 15.37 -5.65
N ARG A 3 11.95 14.96 -4.39
CA ARG A 3 11.70 13.54 -4.05
C ARG A 3 10.44 12.98 -4.71
N SER A 4 9.39 13.78 -4.85
CA SER A 4 8.16 13.35 -5.53
C SER A 4 8.37 13.19 -7.04
N ALA A 5 9.09 14.11 -7.68
CA ALA A 5 9.44 14.01 -9.10
C ALA A 5 10.31 12.79 -9.38
N LEU A 6 11.30 12.51 -8.52
CA LEU A 6 12.14 11.33 -8.62
C LEU A 6 11.33 10.03 -8.48
N GLY A 7 10.40 9.97 -7.53
CA GLY A 7 9.51 8.80 -7.37
C GLY A 7 8.62 8.54 -8.59
N ILE A 8 8.09 9.61 -9.20
CA ILE A 8 7.29 9.51 -10.44
C ILE A 8 8.17 9.02 -11.59
N ALA A 9 9.39 9.54 -11.74
CA ALA A 9 10.32 9.13 -12.78
C ALA A 9 10.75 7.66 -12.62
N ILE A 10 11.01 7.21 -11.38
CA ILE A 10 11.33 5.80 -11.10
C ILE A 10 10.14 4.91 -11.46
N LEU A 11 8.91 5.28 -11.08
CA LEU A 11 7.71 4.50 -11.42
C LEU A 11 7.52 4.40 -12.93
N ALA A 12 7.64 5.51 -13.66
CA ALA A 12 7.57 5.52 -15.11
C ALA A 12 8.66 4.61 -15.71
N GLY A 13 9.90 4.72 -15.22
CA GLY A 13 11.02 3.87 -15.66
C GLY A 13 10.71 2.39 -15.43
N LEU A 14 10.25 2.00 -14.25
CA LEU A 14 9.91 0.61 -13.95
C LEU A 14 8.84 0.05 -14.90
N VAL A 15 7.80 0.83 -15.20
CA VAL A 15 6.68 0.39 -16.06
C VAL A 15 7.11 0.35 -17.55
N PHE A 16 7.66 1.45 -18.06
CA PHE A 16 7.86 1.60 -19.51
C PHE A 16 9.19 1.03 -20.01
N LEU A 17 10.28 1.06 -19.21
CA LEU A 17 11.53 0.40 -19.58
C LEU A 17 11.41 -1.12 -19.51
N SER A 18 10.66 -1.67 -18.52
CA SER A 18 10.45 -3.12 -18.45
C SER A 18 9.61 -3.62 -19.62
N SER A 19 8.57 -2.90 -20.02
CA SER A 19 7.72 -3.24 -21.17
C SER A 19 8.42 -3.03 -22.51
N GLY A 20 9.38 -2.10 -22.59
CA GLY A 20 10.09 -1.74 -23.83
C GLY A 20 9.21 -1.01 -24.85
N ARG A 21 8.04 -0.52 -24.48
CA ARG A 21 7.07 0.13 -25.36
C ARG A 21 6.29 1.22 -24.64
N LEU A 22 6.00 2.32 -25.34
CA LEU A 22 5.22 3.45 -24.81
C LEU A 22 3.73 3.36 -25.13
N ASP A 23 3.32 2.51 -26.04
CA ASP A 23 1.91 2.24 -26.39
C ASP A 23 1.24 1.23 -25.44
N TYR A 24 1.90 0.91 -24.33
CA TYR A 24 1.41 0.04 -23.24
C TYR A 24 0.31 0.75 -22.45
N TRP A 25 -0.96 0.67 -22.92
CA TRP A 25 -2.09 1.41 -22.36
C TRP A 25 -2.41 1.02 -20.91
N GLN A 26 -2.26 -0.28 -20.52
CA GLN A 26 -2.44 -0.72 -19.13
C GLN A 26 -1.41 -0.06 -18.22
N GLY A 27 -0.17 0.07 -18.69
CA GLY A 27 0.90 0.80 -17.99
C GLY A 27 0.54 2.26 -17.75
N TRP A 28 -0.07 2.92 -18.74
CA TRP A 28 -0.56 4.30 -18.59
C TRP A 28 -1.71 4.41 -17.58
N VAL A 29 -2.68 3.50 -17.61
CA VAL A 29 -3.79 3.49 -16.63
C VAL A 29 -3.24 3.32 -15.22
N PHE A 30 -2.37 2.33 -14.99
CA PHE A 30 -1.72 2.11 -13.70
C PHE A 30 -0.93 3.35 -13.24
N PHE A 31 -0.11 3.91 -14.12
CA PHE A 31 0.71 5.09 -13.84
C PHE A 31 -0.14 6.31 -13.49
N CYS A 32 -1.13 6.64 -14.32
CA CYS A 32 -1.99 7.80 -14.10
C CYS A 32 -2.79 7.69 -12.80
N VAL A 33 -3.39 6.53 -12.51
CA VAL A 33 -4.12 6.31 -11.25
C VAL A 33 -3.20 6.41 -10.04
N SER A 34 -2.00 5.81 -10.11
CA SER A 34 -1.02 5.85 -9.00
C SER A 34 -0.52 7.27 -8.74
N VAL A 35 -0.22 8.03 -9.79
CA VAL A 35 0.20 9.44 -9.68
C VAL A 35 -0.94 10.30 -9.15
N ALA A 36 -2.18 10.12 -9.66
CA ALA A 36 -3.35 10.83 -9.17
C ALA A 36 -3.60 10.56 -7.69
N ALA A 37 -3.49 9.29 -7.24
CA ALA A 37 -3.61 8.91 -5.83
C ALA A 37 -2.52 9.55 -4.97
N ALA A 38 -1.28 9.62 -5.46
CA ALA A 38 -0.17 10.27 -4.77
C ALA A 38 -0.39 11.80 -4.65
N MET A 39 -0.84 12.45 -5.72
CA MET A 39 -1.17 13.89 -5.74
C MET A 39 -2.34 14.20 -4.81
N LEU A 40 -3.40 13.40 -4.85
CA LEU A 40 -4.56 13.53 -3.96
C LEU A 40 -4.13 13.34 -2.49
N SER A 41 -3.26 12.35 -2.22
CA SER A 41 -2.67 12.16 -0.89
C SER A 41 -1.91 13.40 -0.42
N ALA A 42 -1.08 14.00 -1.27
CA ALA A 42 -0.32 15.19 -0.93
C ALA A 42 -1.24 16.39 -0.67
N TRP A 43 -2.29 16.55 -1.46
CA TRP A 43 -3.29 17.61 -1.29
C TRP A 43 -4.11 17.44 -0.01
N LEU A 44 -4.65 16.24 0.25
CA LEU A 44 -5.46 15.94 1.44
C LEU A 44 -4.69 16.06 2.76
N LEU A 45 -3.37 15.90 2.72
CA LEU A 45 -2.51 15.92 3.91
C LEU A 45 -1.68 17.20 4.03
N ARG A 46 -1.89 18.20 3.17
CA ARG A 46 -1.12 19.45 3.17
C ARG A 46 -1.17 20.19 4.50
N ASP A 47 -2.25 20.02 5.27
CA ASP A 47 -2.49 20.60 6.60
C ASP A 47 -1.98 19.71 7.76
N ARG A 48 -1.39 18.54 7.46
CA ARG A 48 -0.93 17.54 8.44
C ARG A 48 0.60 17.47 8.50
N PHE A 49 1.26 18.59 8.79
CA PHE A 49 2.73 18.69 8.81
C PHE A 49 3.41 17.61 9.67
N GLY A 50 2.91 17.33 10.88
CA GLY A 50 3.46 16.30 11.75
C GLY A 50 3.40 14.89 11.17
N LEU A 51 2.33 14.56 10.42
CA LEU A 51 2.22 13.29 9.71
C LEU A 51 3.19 13.20 8.53
N ILE A 52 3.33 14.29 7.77
CA ILE A 52 4.25 14.36 6.64
C ILE A 52 5.69 14.24 7.13
N ALA A 53 6.06 14.97 8.20
CA ALA A 53 7.39 14.92 8.79
C ALA A 53 7.74 13.49 9.27
N GLU A 54 6.84 12.81 9.98
CA GLU A 54 7.02 11.43 10.44
C GLU A 54 7.24 10.48 9.27
N ARG A 55 6.51 10.63 8.17
CA ARG A 55 6.64 9.74 7.01
C ARG A 55 7.91 9.97 6.19
N LEU A 56 8.43 11.18 6.17
CA LEU A 56 9.69 11.52 5.48
C LEU A 56 10.92 11.18 6.30
N HIS A 57 10.79 11.34 7.61
CA HIS A 57 11.87 11.13 8.58
C HIS A 57 11.28 10.44 9.83
N PRO A 58 11.00 9.11 9.74
CA PRO A 58 10.44 8.40 10.88
C PRO A 58 11.39 8.49 12.07
N GLY A 59 10.81 8.74 13.23
CA GLY A 59 11.56 8.80 14.48
C GLY A 59 12.25 7.47 14.84
N LYS A 60 13.06 7.48 15.89
CA LYS A 60 13.75 6.28 16.39
C LYS A 60 12.72 5.23 16.90
N GLY A 61 13.11 3.96 16.91
CA GLY A 61 12.30 2.87 17.49
C GLY A 61 11.63 1.94 16.48
N MET A 62 11.97 2.02 15.19
CA MET A 62 11.55 1.03 14.19
C MET A 62 11.94 -0.39 14.64
N LYS A 63 10.98 -1.29 14.65
CA LYS A 63 11.18 -2.68 15.07
C LYS A 63 12.04 -3.44 14.04
N TRP A 64 12.86 -4.39 14.52
CA TRP A 64 13.77 -5.17 13.66
C TRP A 64 13.03 -5.98 12.58
N TRP A 65 11.88 -6.57 12.92
CA TRP A 65 11.06 -7.32 11.97
C TRP A 65 10.45 -6.42 10.89
N ASP A 66 10.23 -5.15 11.16
CA ASP A 66 9.75 -4.17 10.19
C ASP A 66 10.84 -3.83 9.17
N LYS A 67 12.11 -3.79 9.59
CA LYS A 67 13.25 -3.70 8.67
C LYS A 67 13.32 -4.91 7.75
N GLY A 68 13.14 -6.12 8.32
CA GLY A 68 13.06 -7.37 7.54
C GLY A 68 11.94 -7.35 6.52
N TYR A 69 10.76 -6.86 6.91
CA TYR A 69 9.65 -6.68 5.99
C TYR A 69 10.04 -5.81 4.79
N PHE A 70 10.60 -4.62 5.00
CA PHE A 70 10.99 -3.74 3.89
C PHE A 70 12.08 -4.35 3.01
N MET A 71 13.06 -5.02 3.61
CA MET A 71 14.14 -5.68 2.88
C MET A 71 13.63 -6.76 1.93
N LEU A 72 12.61 -7.53 2.37
CA LEU A 72 12.04 -8.61 1.56
C LEU A 72 10.92 -8.13 0.63
N SER A 73 10.05 -7.24 1.08
CA SER A 73 8.88 -6.82 0.30
C SER A 73 9.21 -5.82 -0.82
N THR A 74 10.18 -4.92 -0.61
CA THR A 74 10.55 -3.92 -1.62
C THR A 74 10.97 -4.55 -2.95
N PRO A 75 11.91 -5.54 -3.00
CA PRO A 75 12.26 -6.19 -4.26
C PRO A 75 11.09 -6.96 -4.88
N LEU A 76 10.17 -7.50 -4.08
CA LEU A 76 8.98 -8.19 -4.58
C LEU A 76 8.01 -7.21 -5.27
N TYR A 77 7.76 -6.03 -4.68
CA TYR A 77 6.94 -4.99 -5.32
C TYR A 77 7.56 -4.48 -6.62
N ILE A 78 8.86 -4.21 -6.62
CA ILE A 78 9.59 -3.79 -7.81
C ILE A 78 9.56 -4.91 -8.85
N GLY A 79 9.84 -6.14 -8.43
CA GLY A 79 9.83 -7.33 -9.28
C GLY A 79 8.46 -7.57 -9.92
N ALA A 80 7.35 -7.35 -9.20
CA ALA A 80 6.01 -7.48 -9.75
C ALA A 80 5.78 -6.52 -10.93
N ILE A 81 6.19 -5.25 -10.80
CA ILE A 81 6.07 -4.27 -11.89
C ILE A 81 6.96 -4.65 -13.08
N ILE A 82 8.20 -5.08 -12.84
CA ILE A 82 9.14 -5.49 -13.89
C ILE A 82 8.61 -6.74 -14.62
N VAL A 83 8.17 -7.76 -13.88
CA VAL A 83 7.58 -8.98 -14.45
C VAL A 83 6.35 -8.63 -15.29
N ALA A 84 5.46 -7.77 -14.79
CA ALA A 84 4.29 -7.33 -15.53
C ALA A 84 4.67 -6.63 -16.85
N GLY A 85 5.66 -5.73 -16.83
CA GLY A 85 6.12 -5.06 -18.03
C GLY A 85 6.75 -6.02 -19.05
N ILE A 86 7.61 -6.94 -18.60
CA ILE A 86 8.23 -7.96 -19.47
C ILE A 86 7.16 -8.89 -20.04
N ASP A 87 6.23 -9.35 -19.24
CA ASP A 87 5.16 -10.24 -19.67
C ASP A 87 4.29 -9.58 -20.74
N THR A 88 3.68 -8.46 -20.44
CA THR A 88 2.71 -7.81 -21.33
C THR A 88 3.36 -7.05 -22.50
N GLY A 89 4.56 -6.48 -22.29
CA GLY A 89 5.22 -5.66 -23.29
C GLY A 89 6.15 -6.41 -24.24
N ARG A 90 6.80 -7.50 -23.78
CA ARG A 90 7.86 -8.18 -24.54
C ARG A 90 7.56 -9.64 -24.86
N ARG A 91 6.99 -10.38 -23.90
CA ARG A 91 6.88 -11.84 -23.98
C ARG A 91 5.49 -12.35 -24.25
N HIS A 92 4.46 -11.57 -23.88
CA HIS A 92 3.05 -11.90 -24.07
C HIS A 92 2.66 -13.28 -23.49
N TRP A 93 3.19 -13.60 -22.30
CA TRP A 93 2.89 -14.86 -21.61
C TRP A 93 1.45 -14.91 -21.07
N SER A 94 0.94 -13.76 -20.61
CA SER A 94 -0.44 -13.62 -20.14
C SER A 94 -1.36 -13.22 -21.29
N SER A 95 -2.52 -13.89 -21.38
CA SER A 95 -3.62 -13.38 -22.20
C SER A 95 -4.24 -12.13 -21.55
N SER A 96 -4.64 -11.16 -22.36
CA SER A 96 -5.34 -9.97 -21.84
C SER A 96 -6.64 -10.38 -21.14
N PRO A 97 -6.88 -9.93 -19.90
CA PRO A 97 -8.17 -10.15 -19.25
C PRO A 97 -9.27 -9.47 -20.07
N GLY A 98 -10.44 -10.11 -20.17
CA GLY A 98 -11.59 -9.50 -20.83
C GLY A 98 -11.96 -8.16 -20.19
N ALA A 99 -12.58 -7.26 -20.94
CA ALA A 99 -12.87 -5.88 -20.51
C ALA A 99 -13.62 -5.80 -19.17
N MET A 100 -14.56 -6.71 -18.92
CA MET A 100 -15.33 -6.75 -17.67
C MET A 100 -14.43 -7.09 -16.47
N ILE A 101 -13.55 -8.09 -16.60
CA ILE A 101 -12.61 -8.50 -15.54
C ILE A 101 -11.61 -7.36 -15.29
N TYR A 102 -11.08 -6.76 -16.36
CA TYR A 102 -10.17 -5.62 -16.25
C TYR A 102 -10.82 -4.44 -15.49
N GLY A 103 -12.06 -4.09 -15.87
CA GLY A 103 -12.82 -3.02 -15.21
C GLY A 103 -13.04 -3.30 -13.72
N LEU A 104 -13.35 -4.54 -13.35
CA LEU A 104 -13.49 -4.95 -11.94
C LEU A 104 -12.17 -4.84 -11.18
N CYS A 105 -11.07 -5.32 -11.77
CA CYS A 105 -9.73 -5.19 -11.16
C CYS A 105 -9.33 -3.72 -10.97
N LEU A 106 -9.60 -2.87 -11.95
CA LEU A 106 -9.34 -1.44 -11.86
C LEU A 106 -10.20 -0.78 -10.79
N ALA A 107 -11.48 -1.14 -10.67
CA ALA A 107 -12.36 -0.63 -9.63
C ALA A 107 -11.86 -1.00 -8.23
N VAL A 108 -11.43 -2.25 -8.01
CA VAL A 108 -10.85 -2.70 -6.72
C VAL A 108 -9.49 -2.02 -6.46
N PHE A 109 -8.68 -1.79 -7.50
CA PHE A 109 -7.42 -1.05 -7.39
C PHE A 109 -7.64 0.39 -6.90
N VAL A 110 -8.60 1.10 -7.50
CA VAL A 110 -8.98 2.46 -7.10
C VAL A 110 -9.59 2.48 -5.69
N LEU A 111 -10.47 1.52 -5.38
CA LEU A 111 -11.04 1.37 -4.03
C LEU A 111 -9.95 1.16 -2.98
N GLY A 112 -8.95 0.33 -3.27
CA GLY A 112 -7.80 0.11 -2.38
C GLY A 112 -7.06 1.41 -2.08
N HIS A 113 -6.79 2.25 -3.09
CA HIS A 113 -6.20 3.57 -2.90
C HIS A 113 -7.10 4.49 -2.07
N ALA A 114 -8.42 4.48 -2.30
CA ALA A 114 -9.36 5.27 -1.54
C ALA A 114 -9.39 4.88 -0.06
N VAL A 115 -9.43 3.57 0.26
CA VAL A 115 -9.36 3.06 1.63
C VAL A 115 -8.03 3.45 2.30
N PHE A 116 -6.91 3.31 1.59
CA PHE A 116 -5.60 3.70 2.09
C PHE A 116 -5.52 5.20 2.42
N LEU A 117 -6.03 6.05 1.52
CA LEU A 117 -6.08 7.50 1.73
C LEU A 117 -7.00 7.89 2.89
N TRP A 118 -8.16 7.23 3.02
CA TRP A 118 -9.07 7.45 4.13
C TRP A 118 -8.43 7.08 5.47
N ALA A 119 -7.77 5.91 5.54
CA ALA A 119 -7.04 5.50 6.73
C ALA A 119 -5.93 6.51 7.11
N LYS A 120 -5.17 6.95 6.12
CA LYS A 120 -4.08 7.91 6.28
C LYS A 120 -4.57 9.30 6.72
N ARG A 121 -5.74 9.73 6.24
CA ARG A 121 -6.34 11.02 6.64
C ARG A 121 -6.94 10.97 8.04
N ALA A 122 -7.54 9.84 8.43
CA ALA A 122 -8.18 9.66 9.73
C ALA A 122 -7.17 9.56 10.89
N ASN A 123 -6.00 8.90 10.67
CA ASN A 123 -5.04 8.63 11.73
C ASN A 123 -3.86 9.63 11.73
N PRO A 124 -3.75 10.52 12.75
CA PRO A 124 -2.61 11.44 12.86
C PRO A 124 -1.25 10.74 13.06
N PHE A 125 -1.26 9.49 13.51
CA PHE A 125 -0.08 8.67 13.77
C PHE A 125 0.22 7.65 12.67
N PHE A 126 -0.36 7.81 11.48
CA PHE A 126 -0.16 6.91 10.34
C PHE A 126 1.29 6.97 9.82
N SER A 127 2.16 6.14 10.39
CA SER A 127 3.59 6.07 10.04
C SER A 127 3.85 5.15 8.83
N SER A 128 5.03 5.29 8.23
CA SER A 128 5.57 4.34 7.25
C SER A 128 6.23 3.14 7.92
N VAL A 129 6.65 3.27 9.18
CA VAL A 129 7.35 2.24 9.95
C VAL A 129 6.58 1.85 11.20
N ALA A 130 6.73 0.60 11.64
CA ALA A 130 6.11 0.10 12.85
C ALA A 130 6.94 0.52 14.08
N ARG A 131 6.42 1.50 14.81
CA ARG A 131 6.96 1.99 16.09
C ARG A 131 5.85 2.58 16.96
N ILE A 132 6.07 2.67 18.27
CA ILE A 132 5.26 3.50 19.14
C ILE A 132 5.83 4.93 19.11
N GLN A 133 4.97 5.89 18.78
CA GLN A 133 5.33 7.31 18.66
C GLN A 133 5.11 8.05 19.99
N SER A 134 5.79 7.60 21.07
CA SER A 134 5.70 8.21 22.39
C SER A 134 6.16 9.68 22.38
N ASP A 135 7.11 10.01 21.52
CA ASP A 135 7.60 11.37 21.24
C ASP A 135 6.51 12.30 20.67
N ARG A 136 5.42 11.75 20.15
CA ARG A 136 4.27 12.48 19.61
C ARG A 136 2.98 12.27 20.41
N GLY A 137 3.05 11.62 21.57
CA GLY A 137 1.87 11.31 22.39
C GLY A 137 0.86 10.41 21.67
N GLN A 138 1.33 9.32 21.03
CA GLN A 138 0.46 8.44 20.25
C GLN A 138 -0.71 7.90 21.05
N THR A 139 -1.89 8.05 20.48
CA THR A 139 -3.15 7.49 21.00
C THR A 139 -3.78 6.55 19.97
N VAL A 140 -4.75 5.74 20.40
CA VAL A 140 -5.49 4.83 19.53
C VAL A 140 -6.45 5.63 18.65
N CYS A 141 -6.30 5.50 17.33
CA CYS A 141 -7.28 6.05 16.39
C CYS A 141 -8.52 5.13 16.33
N ARG A 142 -9.69 5.70 16.64
CA ARG A 142 -10.98 4.99 16.61
C ARG A 142 -11.93 5.59 15.56
N GLU A 143 -11.45 6.48 14.70
CA GLU A 143 -12.28 7.24 13.76
C GLU A 143 -12.18 6.71 12.31
N GLY A 144 -13.14 7.14 11.49
CA GLY A 144 -13.17 6.82 10.07
C GLY A 144 -13.18 5.30 9.83
N PRO A 145 -12.28 4.77 8.96
CA PRO A 145 -12.25 3.34 8.63
C PRO A 145 -11.76 2.46 9.79
N TYR A 146 -11.15 3.05 10.84
CA TYR A 146 -10.74 2.35 12.06
C TYR A 146 -11.93 1.89 12.92
N LYS A 147 -13.15 2.32 12.60
CA LYS A 147 -14.39 1.78 13.21
C LYS A 147 -14.74 0.39 12.70
N PHE A 148 -14.25 0.01 11.52
CA PHE A 148 -14.62 -1.24 10.84
C PHE A 148 -13.54 -2.32 10.94
N CYS A 149 -12.27 -1.92 10.88
CA CYS A 149 -11.13 -2.82 11.08
C CYS A 149 -9.94 -2.07 11.67
N ARG A 150 -9.03 -2.79 12.34
CA ARG A 150 -7.91 -2.19 13.06
C ARG A 150 -6.80 -1.67 12.15
N HIS A 151 -6.65 -2.26 10.97
CA HIS A 151 -5.58 -1.90 10.02
C HIS A 151 -6.10 -1.57 8.61
N PRO A 152 -6.97 -0.56 8.47
CA PRO A 152 -7.58 -0.21 7.17
C PRO A 152 -6.55 0.26 6.14
N GLY A 153 -5.42 0.83 6.57
CA GLY A 153 -4.33 1.17 5.66
C GLY A 153 -3.71 -0.06 5.01
N TYR A 154 -3.53 -1.16 5.75
CA TYR A 154 -3.03 -2.41 5.18
C TYR A 154 -4.07 -3.12 4.33
N LEU A 155 -5.35 -3.04 4.68
CA LEU A 155 -6.42 -3.51 3.81
C LEU A 155 -6.38 -2.80 2.45
N GLY A 156 -6.32 -1.47 2.44
CA GLY A 156 -6.15 -0.70 1.21
C GLY A 156 -4.91 -1.11 0.43
N GLY A 157 -3.77 -1.29 1.13
CA GLY A 157 -2.50 -1.76 0.56
C GLY A 157 -2.60 -3.13 -0.09
N LEU A 158 -3.30 -4.08 0.53
CA LEU A 158 -3.56 -5.41 -0.04
C LEU A 158 -4.45 -5.33 -1.29
N LEU A 159 -5.53 -4.54 -1.24
CA LEU A 159 -6.45 -4.39 -2.36
C LEU A 159 -5.74 -3.83 -3.59
N PHE A 160 -5.12 -2.65 -3.50
CA PHE A 160 -4.44 -2.09 -4.66
C PHE A 160 -3.20 -2.90 -5.05
N GLY A 161 -2.48 -3.47 -4.07
CA GLY A 161 -1.29 -4.28 -4.34
C GLY A 161 -1.62 -5.52 -5.16
N LEU A 162 -2.60 -6.34 -4.73
CA LEU A 162 -3.00 -7.55 -5.45
C LEU A 162 -3.60 -7.27 -6.82
N MET A 163 -4.22 -6.10 -7.00
CA MET A 163 -4.77 -5.71 -8.30
C MET A 163 -3.71 -5.12 -9.24
N THR A 164 -2.56 -4.66 -8.74
CA THR A 164 -1.48 -4.09 -9.57
C THR A 164 -1.09 -4.99 -10.74
N PRO A 165 -0.78 -6.30 -10.57
CA PRO A 165 -0.47 -7.19 -11.68
C PRO A 165 -1.58 -7.26 -12.74
N LEU A 166 -2.83 -7.35 -12.29
CA LEU A 166 -4.01 -7.51 -13.16
C LEU A 166 -4.32 -6.22 -13.92
N VAL A 167 -4.15 -5.05 -13.29
CA VAL A 167 -4.25 -3.74 -13.94
C VAL A 167 -3.13 -3.53 -14.96
N LEU A 168 -1.94 -4.10 -14.70
CA LEU A 168 -0.85 -4.15 -15.67
C LEU A 168 -1.01 -5.26 -16.72
N GLY A 169 -2.06 -6.11 -16.64
CA GLY A 169 -2.37 -7.15 -17.62
C GLY A 169 -1.54 -8.43 -17.48
N SER A 170 -0.90 -8.68 -16.34
CA SER A 170 -0.01 -9.82 -16.13
C SER A 170 -0.52 -10.73 -15.01
N TYR A 171 -0.66 -12.02 -15.32
CA TYR A 171 -0.90 -13.05 -14.31
C TYR A 171 0.39 -13.52 -13.62
N TRP A 172 1.52 -13.51 -14.33
CA TRP A 172 2.82 -13.93 -13.78
C TRP A 172 3.31 -13.00 -12.67
N ALA A 173 3.00 -11.73 -12.76
CA ALA A 173 3.33 -10.77 -11.72
C ALA A 173 2.55 -10.96 -10.41
N LEU A 174 1.49 -11.79 -10.41
CA LEU A 174 0.80 -12.20 -9.18
C LEU A 174 1.69 -13.03 -8.25
N ILE A 175 2.71 -13.71 -8.77
CA ILE A 175 3.63 -14.51 -7.94
C ILE A 175 4.41 -13.61 -6.97
N PRO A 176 5.26 -12.68 -7.43
CA PRO A 176 5.97 -11.79 -6.51
C PRO A 176 5.02 -10.90 -5.69
N GLN A 177 3.90 -10.46 -6.28
CA GLN A 177 2.92 -9.64 -5.56
C GLN A 177 2.19 -10.43 -4.46
N GLY A 178 1.85 -11.69 -4.70
CA GLY A 178 1.26 -12.58 -3.70
C GLY A 178 2.19 -12.83 -2.52
N LEU A 179 3.49 -13.06 -2.79
CA LEU A 179 4.50 -13.16 -1.73
C LEU A 179 4.61 -11.86 -0.92
N ALA A 180 4.59 -10.70 -1.58
CA ALA A 180 4.58 -9.41 -0.89
C ALA A 180 3.31 -9.22 -0.03
N ALA A 181 2.15 -9.70 -0.51
CA ALA A 181 0.90 -9.66 0.24
C ALA A 181 0.97 -10.54 1.51
N VAL A 182 1.54 -11.74 1.43
CA VAL A 182 1.78 -12.61 2.60
C VAL A 182 2.68 -11.91 3.62
N LEU A 183 3.76 -11.27 3.18
CA LEU A 183 4.64 -10.50 4.07
C LEU A 183 3.89 -9.32 4.72
N LEU A 184 3.00 -8.63 3.99
CA LEU A 184 2.19 -7.53 4.52
C LEU A 184 1.21 -8.03 5.57
N ILE A 185 0.58 -9.18 5.37
CA ILE A 185 -0.30 -9.82 6.35
C ILE A 185 0.49 -10.15 7.63
N GLY A 186 1.66 -10.78 7.48
CA GLY A 186 2.55 -11.07 8.62
C GLY A 186 2.95 -9.81 9.38
N ARG A 187 3.32 -8.74 8.66
CA ARG A 187 3.60 -7.41 9.23
C ARG A 187 2.42 -6.88 10.03
N THR A 188 1.21 -6.98 9.47
CA THR A 188 -0.02 -6.53 10.14
C THR A 188 -0.23 -7.25 11.47
N CYS A 189 -0.05 -8.58 11.50
CA CYS A 189 -0.16 -9.37 12.73
C CYS A 189 0.88 -8.96 13.78
N LEU A 190 2.12 -8.73 13.37
CA LEU A 190 3.21 -8.31 14.26
C LEU A 190 2.97 -6.91 14.84
N GLU A 191 2.48 -5.99 14.00
CA GLU A 191 2.14 -4.64 14.43
C GLU A 191 0.93 -4.64 15.39
N ASP A 192 -0.13 -5.42 15.10
CA ASP A 192 -1.29 -5.57 15.99
C ASP A 192 -0.88 -6.09 17.37
N ARG A 193 0.05 -7.08 17.43
CA ARG A 193 0.61 -7.59 18.69
C ARG A 193 1.43 -6.53 19.42
N MET A 194 2.27 -5.80 18.72
CA MET A 194 3.07 -4.70 19.29
C MET A 194 2.16 -3.62 19.87
N LEU A 195 1.15 -3.16 19.12
CA LEU A 195 0.20 -2.16 19.57
C LEU A 195 -0.62 -2.66 20.77
N THR A 196 -1.02 -3.92 20.79
CA THR A 196 -1.74 -4.52 21.92
C THR A 196 -0.91 -4.52 23.19
N LYS A 197 0.41 -4.72 23.09
CA LYS A 197 1.33 -4.77 24.23
C LYS A 197 1.79 -3.38 24.67
N ASP A 198 2.12 -2.51 23.72
CA ASP A 198 2.93 -1.32 23.97
C ASP A 198 2.11 0.00 23.90
N LEU A 199 0.87 -0.02 23.36
CA LEU A 199 0.03 1.18 23.22
C LEU A 199 -1.15 1.15 24.20
N LEU A 200 -1.22 2.17 25.07
CA LEU A 200 -2.31 2.33 26.06
C LEU A 200 -3.68 2.33 25.35
N TRP A 201 -4.66 1.63 25.92
CA TRP A 201 -6.04 1.50 25.43
C TRP A 201 -6.21 0.72 24.11
N TYR A 202 -5.15 0.17 23.50
CA TYR A 202 -5.28 -0.59 22.28
C TYR A 202 -5.96 -1.96 22.50
N ALA A 203 -5.70 -2.60 23.64
CA ALA A 203 -6.35 -3.88 24.00
C ALA A 203 -7.88 -3.73 24.12
N GLU A 204 -8.36 -2.62 24.70
CA GLU A 204 -9.79 -2.28 24.77
C GLU A 204 -10.38 -2.02 23.37
N TYR A 205 -9.67 -1.24 22.53
CA TYR A 205 -10.06 -0.99 21.15
C TYR A 205 -10.17 -2.29 20.34
N LYS A 206 -9.26 -3.25 20.55
CA LYS A 206 -9.28 -4.56 19.92
C LYS A 206 -10.50 -5.40 20.30
N GLN A 207 -11.03 -5.25 21.51
CA GLN A 207 -12.28 -5.89 21.93
C GLN A 207 -13.49 -5.28 21.22
N ALA A 208 -13.49 -3.97 21.01
CA ALA A 208 -14.57 -3.25 20.33
C ALA A 208 -14.54 -3.47 18.80
N VAL A 209 -13.35 -3.50 18.20
CA VAL A 209 -13.15 -3.71 16.75
C VAL A 209 -12.42 -5.03 16.53
N ARG A 210 -13.19 -6.12 16.37
CA ARG A 210 -12.64 -7.48 16.27
C ARG A 210 -11.88 -7.75 14.98
N SER A 211 -12.29 -7.12 13.86
CA SER A 211 -11.69 -7.35 12.55
C SER A 211 -10.29 -6.74 12.44
N LEU A 212 -9.30 -7.56 12.08
CA LEU A 212 -7.92 -7.13 11.85
C LEU A 212 -7.80 -6.35 10.53
N LEU A 213 -8.25 -6.96 9.44
CA LEU A 213 -8.20 -6.43 8.08
C LEU A 213 -9.59 -6.38 7.44
N PHE A 214 -10.22 -7.53 7.22
CA PHE A 214 -11.50 -7.63 6.51
C PHE A 214 -12.66 -7.51 7.50
N PRO A 215 -13.50 -6.46 7.40
CA PRO A 215 -14.65 -6.29 8.30
C PRO A 215 -15.56 -7.52 8.28
N GLY A 216 -15.86 -8.03 9.48
CA GLY A 216 -16.74 -9.19 9.66
C GLY A 216 -16.13 -10.56 9.35
N VAL A 217 -14.91 -10.64 8.85
CA VAL A 217 -14.24 -11.91 8.48
C VAL A 217 -13.02 -12.18 9.36
N TRP A 218 -12.09 -11.25 9.40
CA TRP A 218 -10.81 -11.42 10.13
C TRP A 218 -10.14 -10.10 10.44
#